data_85bdfd35340635eb843f5ed6ca6398ac
#
_entry.id   85bdfd35340635eb843f5ed6ca6398ac
#
_cell.length_a   1.000
_cell.length_b   1.000
_cell.length_c   1.000
_cell.angle_alpha   90.00
_cell.angle_beta   90.00
_cell.angle_gamma   90.00
#
_symmetry.space_group_name_H-M   'P 1'
#
loop_
_entity.id
_entity.type
_entity.pdbx_description
1 polymer ?
#
loop_
_entity_poly.entity_id
_entity_poly.type
_entity_poly.pdbx_seq_one_letter_code
_entity_poly.pdbx_strand_id
1 'polypeptide(L)'
;LLPGEKQTYEFIRHLIEAASKPFRTKRIHIGMDEAHGVGMGAHLRLHGYEKPYDILRRHLKRVLDIVNELGLSPMMWSDMYFRLESPTNGYYDGPMPSQQAVDAVVPGVELVYWDYYHMREAEYDEQLKKHDALHAPTVFAGGIWTWCGPAPDYDKTRTATLAGLSACCKAGVPLVFATAWGDNGAEANLYTALLGMQMFAEFTYHGSFEDEWLAQRMRVCCQADARAFWDLTLFNHMEGMRSGEFRPVTAAKMLLYQAPLVQLFTKDTQGFALSRHYAALAPRYEAYTAEGGAFAPLWQFYAMLADVLAKKCVWHEQASQAVVSHDTALAKQLADGLTETIGAVEALRLAWLSLWNATNKPHGFE
;
A
#
# COMPACT_ATOMS: atom_id res chain seq x y z
N LEU A 1 -19.68 -7.46 9.75
CA LEU A 1 -20.87 -8.25 9.44
C LEU A 1 -21.01 -9.39 10.44
N LEU A 2 -22.26 -9.78 10.79
CA LEU A 2 -22.52 -10.89 11.69
C LEU A 2 -22.91 -12.13 10.87
N PRO A 3 -22.05 -13.16 10.79
CA PRO A 3 -22.36 -14.38 10.06
C PRO A 3 -23.58 -15.10 10.66
N GLY A 4 -24.44 -15.65 9.80
CA GLY A 4 -25.64 -16.37 10.22
C GLY A 4 -26.94 -15.56 10.12
N GLU A 5 -26.87 -14.25 10.26
CA GLU A 5 -28.04 -13.38 10.22
C GLU A 5 -28.57 -13.19 8.80
N LYS A 6 -29.91 -13.29 8.63
CA LYS A 6 -30.55 -13.11 7.33
C LYS A 6 -30.22 -11.78 6.66
N GLN A 7 -30.27 -10.71 7.43
CA GLN A 7 -30.00 -9.35 6.95
C GLN A 7 -28.58 -9.17 6.40
N THR A 8 -27.59 -9.88 6.97
CA THR A 8 -26.21 -9.89 6.46
C THR A 8 -26.14 -10.36 5.02
N TYR A 9 -26.88 -11.42 4.67
CA TYR A 9 -26.83 -11.98 3.31
C TYR A 9 -27.72 -11.22 2.33
N GLU A 10 -28.80 -10.59 2.79
CA GLU A 10 -29.57 -9.63 1.99
C GLU A 10 -28.68 -8.42 1.60
N PHE A 11 -27.93 -7.89 2.55
CA PHE A 11 -26.98 -6.81 2.30
C PHE A 11 -25.87 -7.24 1.34
N ILE A 12 -25.24 -8.41 1.57
CA ILE A 12 -24.18 -8.93 0.69
C ILE A 12 -24.70 -9.13 -0.74
N ARG A 13 -25.91 -9.64 -0.91
CA ARG A 13 -26.52 -9.77 -2.24
C ARG A 13 -26.62 -8.43 -2.95
N HIS A 14 -27.18 -7.42 -2.31
CA HIS A 14 -27.30 -6.08 -2.90
C HIS A 14 -25.93 -5.48 -3.24
N LEU A 15 -24.93 -5.69 -2.37
CA LEU A 15 -23.57 -5.22 -2.61
C LEU A 15 -22.95 -5.87 -3.86
N ILE A 16 -23.06 -7.21 -3.98
CA ILE A 16 -22.53 -7.97 -5.12
C ILE A 16 -23.25 -7.59 -6.42
N GLU A 17 -24.59 -7.48 -6.39
CA GLU A 17 -25.39 -7.02 -7.54
C GLU A 17 -24.97 -5.62 -7.99
N ALA A 18 -24.83 -4.67 -7.06
CA ALA A 18 -24.41 -3.30 -7.36
C ALA A 18 -22.98 -3.23 -7.92
N ALA A 19 -22.06 -3.99 -7.31
CA ALA A 19 -20.65 -3.99 -7.71
C ALA A 19 -20.42 -4.67 -9.07
N SER A 20 -21.14 -5.73 -9.39
CA SER A 20 -20.98 -6.48 -10.65
C SER A 20 -21.64 -5.81 -11.86
N LYS A 21 -22.74 -5.08 -11.64
CA LYS A 21 -23.59 -4.51 -12.69
C LYS A 21 -22.84 -3.60 -13.71
N PRO A 22 -21.87 -2.74 -13.31
CA PRO A 22 -21.17 -1.87 -14.25
C PRO A 22 -20.15 -2.60 -15.13
N PHE A 23 -19.81 -3.86 -14.84
CA PHE A 23 -18.72 -4.58 -15.49
C PHE A 23 -19.24 -5.68 -16.42
N ARG A 24 -18.51 -5.92 -17.50
CA ARG A 24 -18.80 -7.03 -18.42
C ARG A 24 -18.24 -8.36 -17.94
N THR A 25 -17.20 -8.32 -17.12
CA THR A 25 -16.60 -9.53 -16.53
C THR A 25 -17.58 -10.22 -15.60
N LYS A 26 -17.50 -11.53 -15.55
CA LYS A 26 -18.21 -12.34 -14.53
C LYS A 26 -17.36 -12.61 -13.29
N ARG A 27 -16.08 -12.28 -13.33
CA ARG A 27 -15.16 -12.43 -12.20
C ARG A 27 -15.41 -11.35 -11.16
N ILE A 28 -15.56 -11.74 -9.91
CA ILE A 28 -15.77 -10.80 -8.79
C ILE A 28 -14.91 -11.20 -7.60
N HIS A 29 -14.29 -10.23 -6.96
CA HIS A 29 -13.60 -10.42 -5.70
C HIS A 29 -14.56 -10.17 -4.54
N ILE A 30 -14.69 -11.13 -3.62
CA ILE A 30 -15.67 -11.08 -2.51
C ILE A 30 -15.05 -10.73 -1.15
N GLY A 31 -13.78 -10.34 -1.11
CA GLY A 31 -13.08 -9.94 0.12
C GLY A 31 -12.69 -11.14 0.97
N MET A 32 -13.19 -11.23 2.20
CA MET A 32 -12.95 -12.27 3.22
C MET A 32 -11.62 -12.17 3.97
N ASP A 33 -10.88 -11.10 3.79
CA ASP A 33 -9.58 -10.84 4.42
C ASP A 33 -9.73 -10.29 5.84
N GLU A 34 -8.63 -10.41 6.58
CA GLU A 34 -8.37 -9.71 7.84
C GLU A 34 -9.52 -9.74 8.86
N ALA A 35 -10.31 -10.81 8.86
CA ALA A 35 -11.44 -10.95 9.76
C ALA A 35 -10.97 -11.20 11.20
N HIS A 36 -10.58 -10.12 11.87
CA HIS A 36 -10.15 -10.18 13.26
C HIS A 36 -11.30 -10.60 14.18
N GLY A 37 -11.03 -11.55 15.08
CA GLY A 37 -12.01 -11.99 16.08
C GLY A 37 -13.20 -12.73 15.51
N VAL A 38 -13.00 -13.59 14.49
CA VAL A 38 -14.03 -14.50 13.99
C VAL A 38 -14.62 -15.32 15.13
N GLY A 39 -15.95 -15.30 15.25
CA GLY A 39 -16.67 -15.99 16.33
C GLY A 39 -16.71 -15.26 17.67
N MET A 40 -16.09 -14.09 17.77
CA MET A 40 -16.07 -13.28 19.00
C MET A 40 -17.20 -12.23 19.02
N GLY A 41 -17.24 -11.43 20.08
CA GLY A 41 -18.17 -10.32 20.21
C GLY A 41 -19.64 -10.72 20.18
N ALA A 42 -20.41 -10.15 19.27
CA ALA A 42 -21.85 -10.43 19.15
C ALA A 42 -22.11 -11.88 18.75
N HIS A 43 -21.28 -12.49 17.91
CA HIS A 43 -21.40 -13.88 17.53
C HIS A 43 -21.31 -14.81 18.74
N LEU A 44 -20.26 -14.67 19.55
CA LEU A 44 -20.08 -15.47 20.77
C LEU A 44 -21.25 -15.33 21.75
N ARG A 45 -21.78 -14.12 21.89
CA ARG A 45 -22.91 -13.84 22.81
C ARG A 45 -24.21 -14.49 22.34
N LEU A 46 -24.47 -14.57 21.03
CA LEU A 46 -25.73 -15.07 20.48
C LEU A 46 -25.69 -16.56 20.21
N HIS A 47 -24.53 -17.10 19.79
CA HIS A 47 -24.42 -18.47 19.30
C HIS A 47 -23.52 -19.37 20.17
N GLY A 48 -22.81 -18.79 21.17
CA GLY A 48 -21.78 -19.50 21.92
C GLY A 48 -20.48 -19.64 21.12
N TYR A 49 -19.56 -20.45 21.66
CA TYR A 49 -18.28 -20.71 21.00
C TYR A 49 -18.47 -21.65 19.81
N GLU A 50 -18.01 -21.23 18.67
CA GLU A 50 -17.84 -22.05 17.47
C GLU A 50 -16.39 -21.96 16.95
N LYS A 51 -15.91 -23.00 16.29
CA LYS A 51 -14.57 -22.97 15.69
C LYS A 51 -14.54 -21.94 14.54
N PRO A 52 -13.52 -21.06 14.47
CA PRO A 52 -13.44 -20.02 13.45
C PRO A 52 -13.54 -20.55 12.01
N TYR A 53 -12.92 -21.68 11.69
CA TYR A 53 -13.03 -22.29 10.36
C TYR A 53 -14.44 -22.75 10.00
N ASP A 54 -15.22 -23.24 10.96
CA ASP A 54 -16.61 -23.66 10.71
C ASP A 54 -17.48 -22.43 10.40
N ILE A 55 -17.24 -21.32 11.08
CA ILE A 55 -17.91 -20.04 10.83
C ILE A 55 -17.52 -19.51 9.44
N LEU A 56 -16.23 -19.48 9.12
CA LEU A 56 -15.72 -19.03 7.83
C LEU A 56 -16.31 -19.85 6.68
N ARG A 57 -16.23 -21.17 6.78
CA ARG A 57 -16.77 -22.10 5.77
C ARG A 57 -18.27 -21.93 5.55
N ARG A 58 -19.05 -21.87 6.63
CA ARG A 58 -20.50 -21.68 6.56
C ARG A 58 -20.88 -20.34 5.94
N HIS A 59 -20.17 -19.27 6.33
CA HIS A 59 -20.37 -17.95 5.77
C HIS A 59 -20.04 -17.91 4.29
N LEU A 60 -18.84 -18.40 3.92
CA LEU A 60 -18.39 -18.46 2.54
C LEU A 60 -19.37 -19.24 1.67
N LYS A 61 -19.83 -20.41 2.11
CA LYS A 61 -20.80 -21.21 1.35
C LYS A 61 -22.05 -20.40 1.00
N ARG A 62 -22.61 -19.67 1.95
CA ARG A 62 -23.81 -18.83 1.70
C ARG A 62 -23.52 -17.66 0.75
N VAL A 63 -22.32 -17.07 0.82
CA VAL A 63 -21.91 -16.03 -0.13
C VAL A 63 -21.74 -16.62 -1.53
N LEU A 64 -21.14 -17.80 -1.65
CA LEU A 64 -20.99 -18.50 -2.94
C LEU A 64 -22.34 -18.88 -3.55
N ASP A 65 -23.32 -19.27 -2.75
CA ASP A 65 -24.68 -19.52 -3.25
C ASP A 65 -25.25 -18.25 -3.92
N ILE A 66 -25.09 -17.09 -3.30
CA ILE A 66 -25.49 -15.79 -3.88
C ILE A 66 -24.74 -15.49 -5.18
N VAL A 67 -23.41 -15.64 -5.17
CA VAL A 67 -22.54 -15.37 -6.33
C VAL A 67 -22.94 -16.27 -7.51
N ASN A 68 -23.17 -17.55 -7.26
CA ASN A 68 -23.59 -18.54 -8.26
C ASN A 68 -24.97 -18.23 -8.84
N GLU A 69 -25.95 -17.85 -8.01
CA GLU A 69 -27.28 -17.40 -8.47
C GLU A 69 -27.20 -16.18 -9.40
N LEU A 70 -26.21 -15.30 -9.17
CA LEU A 70 -25.95 -14.13 -10.02
C LEU A 70 -25.11 -14.45 -11.27
N GLY A 71 -24.71 -15.70 -11.46
CA GLY A 71 -23.90 -16.16 -12.59
C GLY A 71 -22.49 -15.57 -12.60
N LEU A 72 -21.88 -15.35 -11.45
CA LEU A 72 -20.56 -14.77 -11.26
C LEU A 72 -19.55 -15.84 -10.86
N SER A 73 -18.25 -15.56 -11.09
CA SER A 73 -17.10 -16.40 -10.74
C SER A 73 -16.32 -15.73 -9.61
N PRO A 74 -16.34 -16.26 -8.39
CA PRO A 74 -15.76 -15.61 -7.22
C PRO A 74 -14.28 -15.86 -7.06
N MET A 75 -13.57 -14.84 -6.56
CA MET A 75 -12.26 -14.95 -5.93
C MET A 75 -12.29 -14.26 -4.57
N MET A 76 -11.45 -14.71 -3.63
CA MET A 76 -11.35 -14.16 -2.28
C MET A 76 -9.90 -14.09 -1.81
N TRP A 77 -9.59 -13.22 -0.86
CA TRP A 77 -8.30 -13.22 -0.19
C TRP A 77 -8.09 -14.52 0.60
N SER A 78 -6.87 -15.04 0.55
CA SER A 78 -6.53 -16.36 1.13
C SER A 78 -6.05 -16.30 2.57
N ASP A 79 -5.69 -15.13 3.09
CA ASP A 79 -4.99 -14.95 4.37
C ASP A 79 -5.69 -15.64 5.55
N MET A 80 -7.01 -15.67 5.58
CA MET A 80 -7.74 -16.28 6.70
C MET A 80 -7.52 -17.79 6.86
N TYR A 81 -7.15 -18.50 5.77
CA TYR A 81 -6.79 -19.93 5.86
C TYR A 81 -5.45 -20.17 6.58
N PHE A 82 -4.60 -19.15 6.65
CA PHE A 82 -3.31 -19.18 7.33
C PHE A 82 -3.37 -18.46 8.68
N ARG A 83 -4.03 -17.32 8.72
CA ARG A 83 -4.11 -16.46 9.90
C ARG A 83 -4.79 -17.14 11.09
N LEU A 84 -5.84 -17.93 10.88
CA LEU A 84 -6.55 -18.61 11.96
C LEU A 84 -5.69 -19.64 12.71
N GLU A 85 -4.57 -20.06 12.14
CA GLU A 85 -3.59 -20.98 12.74
C GLU A 85 -2.25 -20.31 13.05
N SER A 86 -2.09 -19.03 12.72
CA SER A 86 -0.85 -18.31 12.99
C SER A 86 -0.62 -18.13 14.48
N PRO A 87 0.55 -18.48 15.02
CA PRO A 87 0.89 -18.28 16.41
C PRO A 87 1.09 -16.80 16.77
N THR A 88 1.37 -15.95 15.79
CA THR A 88 1.59 -14.51 15.95
C THR A 88 0.40 -13.68 15.51
N ASN A 89 -0.65 -14.34 15.02
CA ASN A 89 -1.79 -13.69 14.37
C ASN A 89 -1.39 -12.95 13.06
N GLY A 90 -0.28 -13.39 12.45
CA GLY A 90 0.21 -12.92 11.15
C GLY A 90 -0.56 -13.53 9.98
N TYR A 91 -0.19 -13.15 8.76
CA TYR A 91 -0.93 -13.57 7.58
C TYR A 91 -0.45 -14.91 7.03
N TYR A 92 0.84 -15.03 6.72
CA TYR A 92 1.41 -16.21 6.05
C TYR A 92 2.64 -16.77 6.79
N ASP A 93 2.86 -16.38 8.04
CA ASP A 93 4.02 -16.73 8.85
C ASP A 93 3.90 -18.11 9.54
N GLY A 94 2.74 -18.74 9.42
CA GLY A 94 2.46 -20.05 9.97
C GLY A 94 3.10 -21.22 9.19
N PRO A 95 2.95 -22.45 9.70
CA PRO A 95 3.37 -23.66 9.01
C PRO A 95 2.52 -23.96 7.76
N MET A 96 2.69 -25.12 7.15
CA MET A 96 1.77 -25.65 6.15
C MET A 96 0.35 -25.69 6.69
N PRO A 97 -0.68 -25.39 5.86
CA PRO A 97 -2.08 -25.46 6.28
C PRO A 97 -2.44 -26.82 6.90
N SER A 98 -3.16 -26.78 8.01
CA SER A 98 -3.67 -28.01 8.63
C SER A 98 -4.80 -28.63 7.81
N GLN A 99 -5.13 -29.89 8.09
CA GLN A 99 -6.28 -30.53 7.49
C GLN A 99 -7.59 -29.75 7.75
N GLN A 100 -7.69 -29.06 8.89
CA GLN A 100 -8.86 -28.22 9.20
C GLN A 100 -8.96 -27.01 8.27
N ALA A 101 -7.83 -26.37 7.94
CA ALA A 101 -7.80 -25.29 6.97
C ALA A 101 -8.18 -25.77 5.57
N VAL A 102 -7.63 -26.91 5.14
CA VAL A 102 -7.98 -27.56 3.86
C VAL A 102 -9.46 -27.90 3.77
N ASP A 103 -10.02 -28.51 4.82
CA ASP A 103 -11.44 -28.88 4.89
C ASP A 103 -12.37 -27.65 4.91
N ALA A 104 -11.88 -26.51 5.33
CA ALA A 104 -12.64 -25.25 5.34
C ALA A 104 -12.75 -24.60 3.96
N VAL A 105 -11.91 -24.98 3.00
CA VAL A 105 -11.98 -24.47 1.62
C VAL A 105 -13.30 -24.94 0.98
N VAL A 106 -14.02 -24.01 0.37
CA VAL A 106 -15.25 -24.30 -0.35
C VAL A 106 -14.95 -24.36 -1.85
N PRO A 107 -15.30 -25.44 -2.55
CA PRO A 107 -15.07 -25.53 -4.00
C PRO A 107 -15.77 -24.41 -4.77
N GLY A 108 -15.15 -23.98 -5.88
CA GLY A 108 -15.71 -22.97 -6.77
C GLY A 108 -15.29 -21.54 -6.49
N VAL A 109 -14.31 -21.33 -5.61
CA VAL A 109 -13.67 -20.02 -5.36
C VAL A 109 -12.18 -20.07 -5.71
N GLU A 110 -11.66 -19.02 -6.33
CA GLU A 110 -10.22 -18.82 -6.52
C GLU A 110 -9.65 -18.13 -5.27
N LEU A 111 -8.50 -18.61 -4.77
CA LEU A 111 -7.82 -18.04 -3.62
C LEU A 111 -6.75 -17.04 -4.05
N VAL A 112 -6.90 -15.80 -3.62
CA VAL A 112 -5.96 -14.73 -3.95
C VAL A 112 -4.91 -14.63 -2.85
N TYR A 113 -3.71 -15.07 -3.16
CA TYR A 113 -2.52 -14.81 -2.37
C TYR A 113 -2.08 -13.38 -2.60
N TRP A 114 -2.06 -12.56 -1.54
CA TRP A 114 -1.56 -11.20 -1.58
C TRP A 114 -0.27 -11.09 -0.78
N ASP A 115 0.75 -10.49 -1.39
CA ASP A 115 2.03 -10.28 -0.72
C ASP A 115 2.76 -9.07 -1.32
N TYR A 116 3.22 -8.19 -0.43
CA TYR A 116 3.90 -6.94 -0.77
C TYR A 116 5.21 -6.80 -0.01
N TYR A 117 5.56 -7.76 0.86
CA TYR A 117 6.53 -7.60 1.93
C TYR A 117 7.75 -8.48 1.75
N HIS A 118 7.62 -9.61 1.12
CA HIS A 118 8.75 -10.45 0.78
C HIS A 118 9.55 -9.84 -0.38
N MET A 119 10.88 -9.98 -0.30
CA MET A 119 11.81 -9.37 -1.26
C MET A 119 12.64 -10.40 -2.02
N ARG A 120 12.51 -11.69 -1.67
CA ARG A 120 13.24 -12.78 -2.30
C ARG A 120 12.27 -13.78 -2.90
N GLU A 121 12.59 -14.23 -4.11
CA GLU A 121 11.76 -15.19 -4.85
C GLU A 121 11.48 -16.49 -4.06
N ALA A 122 12.48 -17.00 -3.33
CA ALA A 122 12.33 -18.22 -2.52
C ALA A 122 11.25 -18.09 -1.42
N GLU A 123 10.99 -16.88 -0.93
CA GLU A 123 9.94 -16.62 0.05
C GLU A 123 8.56 -16.77 -0.59
N TYR A 124 8.38 -16.26 -1.80
CA TYR A 124 7.15 -16.44 -2.59
C TYR A 124 6.97 -17.91 -3.01
N ASP A 125 8.05 -18.61 -3.40
CA ASP A 125 7.99 -20.04 -3.72
C ASP A 125 7.46 -20.88 -2.53
N GLU A 126 7.87 -20.53 -1.31
CA GLU A 126 7.38 -21.18 -0.08
C GLU A 126 5.86 -20.91 0.12
N GLN A 127 5.44 -19.67 -0.03
CA GLN A 127 4.03 -19.33 0.16
C GLN A 127 3.14 -19.94 -0.92
N LEU A 128 3.59 -19.98 -2.18
CA LEU A 128 2.86 -20.64 -3.26
C LEU A 128 2.68 -22.14 -3.01
N LYS A 129 3.68 -22.84 -2.44
CA LYS A 129 3.53 -24.24 -2.00
C LYS A 129 2.49 -24.41 -0.91
N LYS A 130 2.40 -23.45 0.03
CA LYS A 130 1.36 -23.48 1.07
C LYS A 130 -0.03 -23.29 0.46
N HIS A 131 -0.17 -22.44 -0.57
CA HIS A 131 -1.44 -22.25 -1.28
C HIS A 131 -1.84 -23.48 -2.09
N ASP A 132 -0.89 -24.16 -2.74
CA ASP A 132 -1.14 -25.41 -3.47
C ASP A 132 -1.71 -26.50 -2.55
N ALA A 133 -1.26 -26.56 -1.28
CA ALA A 133 -1.78 -27.50 -0.29
C ALA A 133 -3.24 -27.25 0.12
N LEU A 134 -3.84 -26.09 -0.21
CA LEU A 134 -5.27 -25.82 -0.02
C LEU A 134 -6.14 -26.40 -1.14
N HIS A 135 -5.55 -26.93 -2.20
CA HIS A 135 -6.23 -27.59 -3.33
C HIS A 135 -7.28 -26.72 -4.03
N ALA A 136 -7.08 -25.40 -4.05
CA ALA A 136 -7.90 -24.43 -4.77
C ALA A 136 -7.07 -23.64 -5.80
N PRO A 137 -7.68 -23.14 -6.89
CA PRO A 137 -6.94 -22.32 -7.84
C PRO A 137 -6.37 -21.09 -7.15
N THR A 138 -5.07 -20.84 -7.33
CA THR A 138 -4.37 -19.68 -6.76
C THR A 138 -4.25 -18.55 -7.78
N VAL A 139 -4.58 -17.35 -7.34
CA VAL A 139 -4.34 -16.08 -8.03
C VAL A 139 -3.35 -15.27 -7.19
N PHE A 140 -2.49 -14.47 -7.79
CA PHE A 140 -1.53 -13.65 -7.05
C PHE A 140 -1.85 -12.16 -7.19
N ALA A 141 -1.82 -11.46 -6.04
CA ALA A 141 -1.93 -10.02 -5.95
C ALA A 141 -0.62 -9.44 -5.39
N GLY A 142 0.16 -8.78 -6.25
CA GLY A 142 1.30 -7.98 -5.82
C GLY A 142 0.92 -6.54 -5.54
N GLY A 143 1.82 -5.74 -4.99
CA GLY A 143 1.54 -4.38 -4.56
C GLY A 143 2.44 -3.33 -5.17
N ILE A 144 1.85 -2.20 -5.53
CA ILE A 144 2.55 -0.95 -5.81
C ILE A 144 2.50 -0.13 -4.52
N TRP A 145 3.65 0.12 -3.91
CA TRP A 145 3.76 0.70 -2.58
C TRP A 145 3.34 2.17 -2.51
N THR A 146 2.03 2.45 -2.57
CA THR A 146 1.43 3.79 -2.54
C THR A 146 0.76 4.13 -1.21
N TRP A 147 0.67 3.20 -0.28
CA TRP A 147 -0.19 3.29 0.91
C TRP A 147 0.50 3.76 2.19
N CYS A 148 1.82 3.97 2.18
CA CYS A 148 2.57 4.25 3.41
C CYS A 148 2.84 5.73 3.68
N GLY A 149 2.34 6.64 2.85
CA GLY A 149 2.56 8.08 3.01
C GLY A 149 2.35 8.86 1.72
N PRO A 150 2.76 10.13 1.67
CA PRO A 150 2.50 11.01 0.53
C PRO A 150 3.28 10.66 -0.74
N ALA A 151 4.31 9.82 -0.65
CA ALA A 151 5.10 9.37 -1.79
C ALA A 151 5.22 7.84 -1.81
N PRO A 152 5.19 7.21 -3.00
CA PRO A 152 5.33 5.76 -3.15
C PRO A 152 6.76 5.31 -2.86
N ASP A 153 6.90 4.00 -2.58
CA ASP A 153 8.20 3.34 -2.45
C ASP A 153 8.43 2.42 -3.66
N TYR A 154 9.14 2.91 -4.65
CA TYR A 154 9.41 2.14 -5.86
C TYR A 154 10.54 1.13 -5.71
N ASP A 155 11.45 1.27 -4.74
CA ASP A 155 12.47 0.25 -4.48
C ASP A 155 11.82 -1.04 -3.98
N LYS A 156 10.85 -0.92 -3.06
CA LYS A 156 10.05 -2.05 -2.60
C LYS A 156 9.16 -2.59 -3.70
N THR A 157 8.45 -1.72 -4.41
CA THR A 157 7.61 -2.11 -5.54
C THR A 157 8.38 -2.93 -6.55
N ARG A 158 9.56 -2.46 -6.98
CA ARG A 158 10.42 -3.16 -7.94
C ARG A 158 10.84 -4.53 -7.42
N THR A 159 11.41 -4.57 -6.23
CA THR A 159 11.99 -5.79 -5.65
C THR A 159 10.93 -6.85 -5.42
N ALA A 160 9.81 -6.49 -4.78
CA ALA A 160 8.71 -7.40 -4.52
C ALA A 160 8.04 -7.88 -5.82
N THR A 161 7.86 -6.99 -6.81
CA THR A 161 7.27 -7.35 -8.10
C THR A 161 8.12 -8.35 -8.86
N LEU A 162 9.44 -8.14 -8.97
CA LEU A 162 10.34 -9.07 -9.62
C LEU A 162 10.33 -10.44 -8.93
N ALA A 163 10.48 -10.45 -7.61
CA ALA A 163 10.51 -11.68 -6.82
C ALA A 163 9.17 -12.44 -6.91
N GLY A 164 8.06 -11.76 -6.69
CA GLY A 164 6.73 -12.38 -6.67
C GLY A 164 6.29 -12.90 -8.04
N LEU A 165 6.46 -12.09 -9.09
CA LEU A 165 6.06 -12.51 -10.44
C LEU A 165 6.96 -13.61 -11.01
N SER A 166 8.28 -13.63 -10.68
CA SER A 166 9.17 -14.73 -11.04
C SER A 166 8.72 -16.06 -10.42
N ALA A 167 8.39 -16.05 -9.12
CA ALA A 167 7.87 -17.23 -8.43
C ALA A 167 6.52 -17.68 -9.02
N CYS A 168 5.62 -16.74 -9.31
CA CYS A 168 4.33 -17.04 -9.94
C CYS A 168 4.49 -17.66 -11.33
N CYS A 169 5.42 -17.17 -12.14
CA CYS A 169 5.71 -17.73 -13.46
C CYS A 169 6.19 -19.17 -13.37
N LYS A 170 7.12 -19.47 -12.45
CA LYS A 170 7.61 -20.83 -12.20
C LYS A 170 6.52 -21.77 -11.69
N ALA A 171 5.67 -21.29 -10.79
CA ALA A 171 4.58 -22.07 -10.23
C ALA A 171 3.37 -22.22 -11.19
N GLY A 172 3.39 -21.54 -12.35
CA GLY A 172 2.29 -21.60 -13.32
C GLY A 172 1.00 -20.91 -12.84
N VAL A 173 1.11 -19.89 -11.98
CA VAL A 173 -0.05 -19.10 -11.53
C VAL A 173 -0.70 -18.40 -12.72
N PRO A 174 -1.98 -18.69 -13.04
CA PRO A 174 -2.57 -18.27 -14.30
C PRO A 174 -3.01 -16.81 -14.34
N LEU A 175 -3.17 -16.18 -13.18
CA LEU A 175 -3.63 -14.80 -13.05
C LEU A 175 -2.84 -14.06 -11.98
N VAL A 176 -2.33 -12.89 -12.36
CA VAL A 176 -1.68 -11.94 -11.45
C VAL A 176 -2.29 -10.56 -11.63
N PHE A 177 -2.36 -9.77 -10.57
CA PHE A 177 -2.75 -8.37 -10.67
C PHE A 177 -2.01 -7.52 -9.65
N ALA A 178 -1.92 -6.20 -9.92
CA ALA A 178 -1.33 -5.23 -9.03
C ALA A 178 -2.41 -4.57 -8.17
N THR A 179 -2.11 -4.34 -6.90
CA THR A 179 -2.89 -3.50 -5.99
C THR A 179 -2.16 -2.17 -5.75
N ALA A 180 -2.91 -1.11 -5.54
CA ALA A 180 -2.41 0.20 -5.15
C ALA A 180 -3.31 0.72 -4.02
N TRP A 181 -2.99 0.29 -2.80
CA TRP A 181 -3.80 0.61 -1.63
C TRP A 181 -3.66 2.09 -1.23
N GLY A 182 -4.66 2.59 -0.54
CA GLY A 182 -4.68 3.94 0.02
C GLY A 182 -4.82 3.94 1.55
N ASP A 183 -4.18 2.98 2.22
CA ASP A 183 -4.19 2.88 3.67
C ASP A 183 -3.63 4.15 4.32
N ASN A 184 -4.01 4.38 5.57
CA ASN A 184 -3.51 5.49 6.37
C ASN A 184 -3.73 6.89 5.76
N GLY A 185 -4.79 7.08 4.98
CA GLY A 185 -5.21 8.40 4.48
C GLY A 185 -5.16 8.59 2.97
N ALA A 186 -4.76 7.58 2.19
CA ALA A 186 -4.66 7.69 0.72
C ALA A 186 -3.87 8.92 0.25
N GLU A 187 -2.76 9.20 0.93
CA GLU A 187 -2.00 10.45 0.78
C GLU A 187 -1.25 10.53 -0.55
N ALA A 188 -0.75 9.40 -1.07
CA ALA A 188 -0.12 9.37 -2.39
C ALA A 188 -1.19 9.54 -3.48
N ASN A 189 -0.94 10.46 -4.41
CA ASN A 189 -1.84 10.62 -5.55
C ASN A 189 -1.87 9.35 -6.41
N LEU A 190 -3.05 8.97 -6.91
CA LEU A 190 -3.22 7.72 -7.67
C LEU A 190 -2.31 7.63 -8.91
N TYR A 191 -2.00 8.75 -9.54
CA TYR A 191 -1.07 8.77 -10.68
C TYR A 191 0.34 8.28 -10.32
N THR A 192 0.73 8.34 -9.05
CA THR A 192 2.02 7.78 -8.62
C THR A 192 2.11 6.26 -8.75
N ALA A 193 1.01 5.55 -8.99
CA ALA A 193 1.02 4.12 -9.25
C ALA A 193 1.46 3.76 -10.70
N LEU A 194 1.49 4.71 -11.63
CA LEU A 194 1.67 4.43 -13.06
C LEU A 194 2.96 3.67 -13.39
N LEU A 195 4.09 4.04 -12.79
CA LEU A 195 5.35 3.33 -13.03
C LEU A 195 5.30 1.89 -12.51
N GLY A 196 4.67 1.65 -11.35
CA GLY A 196 4.46 0.31 -10.82
C GLY A 196 3.54 -0.53 -11.71
N MET A 197 2.47 0.06 -12.25
CA MET A 197 1.60 -0.59 -13.23
C MET A 197 2.39 -0.99 -14.49
N GLN A 198 3.31 -0.12 -14.94
CA GLN A 198 4.18 -0.42 -16.07
C GLN A 198 5.14 -1.58 -15.78
N MET A 199 5.68 -1.68 -14.54
CA MET A 199 6.51 -2.82 -14.14
C MET A 199 5.76 -4.15 -14.25
N PHE A 200 4.53 -4.21 -13.76
CA PHE A 200 3.67 -5.39 -13.92
C PHE A 200 3.39 -5.74 -15.38
N ALA A 201 3.08 -4.74 -16.20
CA ALA A 201 2.83 -4.93 -17.62
C ALA A 201 4.07 -5.48 -18.35
N GLU A 202 5.24 -4.85 -18.18
CA GLU A 202 6.48 -5.31 -18.83
C GLU A 202 6.86 -6.73 -18.38
N PHE A 203 6.74 -7.05 -17.09
CA PHE A 203 7.00 -8.41 -16.61
C PHE A 203 6.07 -9.43 -17.28
N THR A 204 4.78 -9.10 -17.40
CA THR A 204 3.80 -10.00 -18.01
C THR A 204 4.12 -10.30 -19.48
N TYR A 205 4.66 -9.33 -20.22
CA TYR A 205 5.01 -9.51 -21.63
C TYR A 205 6.40 -10.10 -21.85
N HIS A 206 7.38 -9.80 -20.98
CA HIS A 206 8.80 -10.10 -21.24
C HIS A 206 9.43 -11.03 -20.19
N GLY A 207 8.75 -11.33 -19.10
CA GLY A 207 9.29 -12.11 -17.96
C GLY A 207 10.31 -11.34 -17.10
N SER A 208 10.53 -10.06 -17.39
CA SER A 208 11.39 -9.13 -16.66
C SER A 208 11.10 -7.70 -17.08
N PHE A 209 11.74 -6.74 -16.44
CA PHE A 209 11.77 -5.35 -16.89
C PHE A 209 13.11 -4.67 -16.53
N GLU A 210 13.49 -3.70 -17.36
CA GLU A 210 14.69 -2.89 -17.20
C GLU A 210 14.32 -1.40 -17.24
N ASP A 211 15.13 -0.54 -16.62
CA ASP A 211 14.84 0.88 -16.48
C ASP A 211 14.68 1.59 -17.82
N GLU A 212 15.46 1.22 -18.82
CA GLU A 212 15.37 1.79 -20.17
C GLU A 212 14.04 1.44 -20.84
N TRP A 213 13.58 0.21 -20.71
CA TRP A 213 12.28 -0.23 -21.24
C TRP A 213 11.14 0.49 -20.54
N LEU A 214 11.19 0.54 -19.21
CA LEU A 214 10.19 1.28 -18.42
C LEU A 214 10.14 2.75 -18.82
N ALA A 215 11.30 3.40 -19.00
CA ALA A 215 11.37 4.79 -19.43
C ALA A 215 10.79 5.02 -20.83
N GLN A 216 11.02 4.10 -21.77
CA GLN A 216 10.43 4.17 -23.10
C GLN A 216 8.91 3.99 -23.04
N ARG A 217 8.43 3.00 -22.28
CA ARG A 217 7.00 2.73 -22.14
C ARG A 217 6.26 3.86 -21.43
N MET A 218 6.84 4.42 -20.35
CA MET A 218 6.26 5.58 -19.68
C MET A 218 6.09 6.77 -20.64
N ARG A 219 7.07 7.02 -21.50
CA ARG A 219 6.95 8.07 -22.53
C ARG A 219 5.82 7.79 -23.53
N VAL A 220 5.69 6.55 -23.98
CA VAL A 220 4.68 6.17 -25.00
C VAL A 220 3.28 6.08 -24.38
N CYS A 221 3.15 5.38 -23.25
CA CYS A 221 1.84 5.05 -22.68
C CYS A 221 1.27 6.18 -21.81
N CYS A 222 2.14 6.91 -21.10
CA CYS A 222 1.74 7.94 -20.14
C CYS A 222 2.14 9.35 -20.56
N GLN A 223 2.96 9.52 -21.61
CA GLN A 223 3.57 10.81 -22.00
C GLN A 223 4.34 11.45 -20.82
N ALA A 224 5.04 10.62 -20.05
CA ALA A 224 5.72 11.01 -18.82
C ALA A 224 7.18 10.57 -18.78
N ASP A 225 8.02 11.33 -18.09
CA ASP A 225 9.39 10.93 -17.79
C ASP A 225 9.40 9.99 -16.56
N ALA A 226 9.90 8.78 -16.75
CA ALA A 226 10.00 7.80 -15.67
C ALA A 226 10.90 8.25 -14.52
N ARG A 227 11.89 9.13 -14.77
CA ARG A 227 12.82 9.66 -13.74
C ARG A 227 12.07 10.39 -12.65
N ALA A 228 11.08 11.21 -13.00
CA ALA A 228 10.26 11.94 -12.04
C ALA A 228 9.48 10.99 -11.09
N PHE A 229 9.06 9.83 -11.60
CA PHE A 229 8.42 8.78 -10.78
C PHE A 229 9.45 8.03 -9.91
N TRP A 230 10.61 7.64 -10.46
CA TRP A 230 11.66 6.98 -9.69
C TRP A 230 12.13 7.84 -8.51
N ASP A 231 12.29 9.13 -8.74
CA ASP A 231 12.73 10.08 -7.71
C ASP A 231 11.74 10.21 -6.54
N LEU A 232 10.47 9.77 -6.68
CA LEU A 232 9.52 9.72 -5.56
C LEU A 232 10.01 8.81 -4.42
N THR A 233 10.78 7.78 -4.73
CA THR A 233 11.42 6.93 -3.72
C THR A 233 12.31 7.73 -2.76
N LEU A 234 12.94 8.81 -3.23
CA LEU A 234 13.85 9.65 -2.44
C LEU A 234 13.14 10.39 -1.29
N PHE A 235 11.82 10.49 -1.29
CA PHE A 235 11.09 11.00 -0.14
C PHE A 235 11.17 10.07 1.07
N ASN A 236 11.41 8.78 0.83
CA ASN A 236 11.41 7.72 1.85
C ASN A 236 12.79 7.08 2.06
N HIS A 237 13.68 7.19 1.08
CA HIS A 237 15.02 6.61 1.07
C HIS A 237 16.08 7.70 0.96
N MET A 238 16.83 7.89 2.03
CA MET A 238 17.99 8.78 2.07
C MET A 238 19.26 7.98 1.93
N GLU A 239 20.33 8.63 1.50
CA GLU A 239 21.66 8.02 1.43
C GLU A 239 22.03 7.39 2.78
N GLY A 240 22.40 6.10 2.76
CA GLY A 240 22.72 5.31 3.95
C GLY A 240 21.53 4.60 4.62
N MET A 241 20.28 4.84 4.22
CA MET A 241 19.15 4.02 4.66
C MET A 241 19.21 2.64 4.00
N ARG A 242 18.89 1.62 4.78
CA ARG A 242 18.77 0.27 4.23
C ARG A 242 17.50 0.15 3.41
N SER A 243 17.66 -0.22 2.15
CA SER A 243 16.53 -0.55 1.29
C SER A 243 15.88 -1.87 1.78
N GLY A 244 14.58 -2.02 1.58
CA GLY A 244 13.86 -3.26 1.88
C GLY A 244 13.40 -3.45 3.33
N GLU A 245 13.75 -2.59 4.29
CA GLU A 245 13.13 -2.67 5.61
C GLU A 245 11.63 -2.32 5.54
N PHE A 246 10.80 -3.26 5.99
CA PHE A 246 9.37 -3.00 6.14
C PHE A 246 9.13 -2.01 7.26
N ARG A 247 8.45 -0.91 6.91
CA ARG A 247 7.94 0.07 7.87
C ARG A 247 6.50 0.41 7.50
N PRO A 248 5.57 0.40 8.46
CA PRO A 248 4.18 0.74 8.19
C PRO A 248 3.98 2.21 7.82
N VAL A 249 4.97 3.06 8.14
CA VAL A 249 4.96 4.50 7.86
C VAL A 249 6.31 4.90 7.28
N THR A 250 6.30 5.70 6.24
CA THR A 250 7.52 6.17 5.55
C THR A 250 8.12 7.40 6.21
N ALA A 251 9.40 7.67 5.93
CA ALA A 251 10.12 8.80 6.50
C ALA A 251 9.43 10.14 6.20
N ALA A 252 8.99 10.36 4.96
CA ALA A 252 8.28 11.59 4.59
C ALA A 252 7.02 11.82 5.42
N LYS A 253 6.22 10.78 5.65
CA LYS A 253 5.01 10.87 6.49
C LYS A 253 5.34 11.19 7.93
N MET A 254 6.30 10.45 8.52
CA MET A 254 6.75 10.67 9.88
C MET A 254 7.19 12.12 10.11
N LEU A 255 8.04 12.64 9.24
CA LEU A 255 8.61 13.99 9.34
C LEU A 255 7.57 15.07 9.05
N LEU A 256 6.62 14.81 8.14
CA LEU A 256 5.54 15.74 7.83
C LEU A 256 4.60 15.96 9.02
N TYR A 257 4.21 14.89 9.69
CA TYR A 257 3.17 14.95 10.73
C TYR A 257 3.70 15.11 12.15
N GLN A 258 4.96 14.76 12.44
CA GLN A 258 5.46 14.96 13.80
C GLN A 258 5.54 16.45 14.19
N ALA A 259 5.19 16.73 15.44
CA ALA A 259 5.35 18.05 15.99
C ALA A 259 6.84 18.41 16.16
N PRO A 260 7.25 19.66 15.93
CA PRO A 260 8.66 20.07 16.01
C PRO A 260 9.39 19.74 17.31
N LEU A 261 8.66 19.82 18.44
CA LEU A 261 9.21 19.56 19.77
C LEU A 261 9.00 18.13 20.29
N VAL A 262 8.19 17.32 19.58
CA VAL A 262 7.90 15.94 19.96
C VAL A 262 8.50 15.01 18.90
N GLN A 263 9.72 14.56 19.14
CA GLN A 263 10.51 13.81 18.17
C GLN A 263 10.35 12.29 18.39
N LEU A 264 9.22 11.75 17.98
CA LEU A 264 8.88 10.34 18.17
C LEU A 264 9.76 9.38 17.33
N PHE A 265 10.29 9.87 16.23
CA PHE A 265 11.00 9.05 15.24
C PHE A 265 12.51 9.29 15.17
N THR A 266 13.10 9.88 16.22
CA THR A 266 14.54 10.21 16.25
C THR A 266 15.43 9.00 16.02
N LYS A 267 15.06 7.81 16.56
CA LYS A 267 15.83 6.58 16.38
C LYS A 267 15.87 6.12 14.91
N ASP A 268 14.79 6.40 14.15
CA ASP A 268 14.65 6.00 12.77
C ASP A 268 15.35 6.96 11.80
N THR A 269 15.58 8.19 12.24
CA THR A 269 16.09 9.30 11.42
C THR A 269 17.46 9.80 11.87
N GLN A 270 18.00 9.27 12.96
CA GLN A 270 19.29 9.68 13.51
C GLN A 270 20.45 9.35 12.55
N GLY A 271 21.33 10.31 12.35
CA GLY A 271 22.51 10.17 11.52
C GLY A 271 22.31 10.54 10.04
N PHE A 272 21.08 10.89 9.64
CA PHE A 272 20.80 11.38 8.29
C PHE A 272 20.75 12.92 8.27
N ALA A 273 21.31 13.53 7.21
CA ALA A 273 21.22 14.95 6.96
C ALA A 273 19.90 15.29 6.24
N LEU A 274 18.79 15.17 6.98
CA LEU A 274 17.43 15.22 6.43
C LEU A 274 17.11 16.55 5.77
N SER A 275 17.43 17.68 6.43
CA SER A 275 17.15 19.02 5.90
C SER A 275 17.86 19.25 4.59
N ARG A 276 19.13 18.84 4.50
CA ARG A 276 19.94 18.94 3.26
C ARG A 276 19.39 18.05 2.15
N HIS A 277 18.98 16.83 2.50
CA HIS A 277 18.43 15.87 1.54
C HIS A 277 17.17 16.43 0.87
N TYR A 278 16.18 16.87 1.65
CA TYR A 278 14.94 17.42 1.11
C TYR A 278 15.16 18.78 0.41
N ALA A 279 16.07 19.61 0.90
CA ALA A 279 16.44 20.85 0.22
C ALA A 279 17.06 20.61 -1.18
N ALA A 280 17.75 19.50 -1.38
CA ALA A 280 18.26 19.10 -2.70
C ALA A 280 17.18 18.50 -3.61
N LEU A 281 16.12 17.95 -3.03
CA LEU A 281 15.03 17.32 -3.77
C LEU A 281 14.03 18.34 -4.33
N ALA A 282 13.77 19.44 -3.63
CA ALA A 282 12.81 20.46 -4.06
C ALA A 282 13.13 21.01 -5.47
N PRO A 283 14.34 21.53 -5.78
CA PRO A 283 14.65 22.07 -7.11
C PRO A 283 14.59 21.01 -8.23
N ARG A 284 14.78 19.73 -7.89
CA ARG A 284 14.62 18.64 -8.85
C ARG A 284 13.17 18.52 -9.32
N TYR A 285 12.21 18.59 -8.40
CA TYR A 285 10.80 18.58 -8.73
C TYR A 285 10.30 19.89 -9.35
N GLU A 286 10.90 21.03 -9.00
CA GLU A 286 10.67 22.29 -9.72
C GLU A 286 11.07 22.16 -11.20
N ALA A 287 12.20 21.51 -11.50
CA ALA A 287 12.62 21.24 -12.87
C ALA A 287 11.60 20.35 -13.62
N TYR A 288 11.13 19.26 -13.00
CA TYR A 288 10.08 18.42 -13.60
C TYR A 288 8.77 19.19 -13.82
N THR A 289 8.42 20.08 -12.91
CA THR A 289 7.27 20.98 -13.07
C THR A 289 7.44 21.91 -14.27
N ALA A 290 8.64 22.48 -14.43
CA ALA A 290 8.97 23.40 -15.53
C ALA A 290 9.01 22.72 -16.92
N GLU A 291 9.29 21.43 -16.99
CA GLU A 291 9.16 20.63 -18.21
C GLU A 291 7.71 20.57 -18.70
N GLY A 292 6.74 20.81 -17.82
CA GLY A 292 5.33 20.89 -18.15
C GLY A 292 4.65 19.52 -18.29
N GLY A 293 3.57 19.51 -19.11
CA GLY A 293 2.79 18.31 -19.36
C GLY A 293 1.69 18.03 -18.33
N ALA A 294 1.01 16.90 -18.49
CA ALA A 294 -0.17 16.55 -17.69
C ALA A 294 0.14 16.36 -16.19
N PHE A 295 1.37 16.01 -15.86
CA PHE A 295 1.79 15.74 -14.48
C PHE A 295 2.45 16.94 -13.79
N ALA A 296 2.55 18.11 -14.43
CA ALA A 296 3.14 19.31 -13.82
C ALA A 296 2.51 19.66 -12.45
N PRO A 297 1.17 19.61 -12.25
CA PRO A 297 0.58 19.86 -10.93
C PRO A 297 1.01 18.83 -9.87
N LEU A 298 1.24 17.58 -10.26
CA LEU A 298 1.74 16.52 -9.38
C LEU A 298 3.19 16.82 -8.95
N TRP A 299 4.05 17.21 -9.89
CA TRP A 299 5.44 17.53 -9.59
C TRP A 299 5.57 18.81 -8.76
N GLN A 300 4.71 19.79 -8.99
CA GLN A 300 4.63 20.99 -8.15
C GLN A 300 4.30 20.64 -6.70
N PHE A 301 3.34 19.74 -6.47
CA PHE A 301 3.03 19.24 -5.13
C PHE A 301 4.27 18.62 -4.47
N TYR A 302 5.04 17.79 -5.18
CA TYR A 302 6.23 17.17 -4.62
C TYR A 302 7.38 18.16 -4.39
N ALA A 303 7.53 19.19 -5.22
CA ALA A 303 8.47 20.28 -4.96
C ALA A 303 8.15 20.98 -3.64
N MET A 304 6.87 21.31 -3.42
CA MET A 304 6.40 21.95 -2.18
C MET A 304 6.51 21.01 -0.97
N LEU A 305 6.23 19.73 -1.12
CA LEU A 305 6.41 18.73 -0.07
C LEU A 305 7.88 18.63 0.36
N ALA A 306 8.82 18.61 -0.61
CA ALA A 306 10.24 18.59 -0.32
C ALA A 306 10.72 19.87 0.41
N ASP A 307 10.23 21.03 0.00
CA ASP A 307 10.53 22.31 0.68
C ASP A 307 10.02 22.32 2.13
N VAL A 308 8.78 21.90 2.36
CA VAL A 308 8.22 21.79 3.71
C VAL A 308 9.01 20.80 4.57
N LEU A 309 9.36 19.64 4.02
CA LEU A 309 10.17 18.64 4.74
C LEU A 309 11.56 19.18 5.06
N ALA A 310 12.22 19.89 4.13
CA ALA A 310 13.49 20.54 4.38
C ALA A 310 13.44 21.49 5.58
N LYS A 311 12.43 22.38 5.62
CA LYS A 311 12.22 23.34 6.71
C LYS A 311 11.92 22.65 8.03
N LYS A 312 11.02 21.66 8.02
CA LYS A 312 10.69 20.91 9.24
C LYS A 312 11.86 20.09 9.77
N CYS A 313 12.71 19.57 8.91
CA CYS A 313 13.90 18.82 9.32
C CYS A 313 14.96 19.69 9.99
N VAL A 314 15.08 20.97 9.66
CA VAL A 314 15.93 21.91 10.44
C VAL A 314 15.51 21.92 11.89
N TRP A 315 14.22 21.97 12.16
CA TRP A 315 13.68 21.86 13.53
C TRP A 315 13.99 20.50 14.15
N HIS A 316 13.77 19.42 13.41
CA HIS A 316 14.05 18.08 13.89
C HIS A 316 15.51 17.87 14.27
N GLU A 317 16.44 18.41 13.51
CA GLU A 317 17.88 18.29 13.70
C GLU A 317 18.41 19.17 14.85
N GLN A 318 17.85 20.35 15.05
CA GLN A 318 18.44 21.40 15.88
C GLN A 318 17.66 21.73 17.16
N ALA A 319 16.35 21.45 17.24
CA ALA A 319 15.56 21.83 18.42
C ALA A 319 16.04 21.16 19.70
N SER A 320 16.36 19.87 19.67
CA SER A 320 16.89 19.14 20.83
C SER A 320 18.24 19.70 21.29
N GLN A 321 19.11 20.08 20.34
CA GLN A 321 20.39 20.69 20.64
C GLN A 321 20.20 22.04 21.33
N ALA A 322 19.33 22.91 20.80
CA ALA A 322 19.04 24.22 21.40
C ALA A 322 18.55 24.09 22.85
N VAL A 323 17.69 23.13 23.13
CA VAL A 323 17.16 22.87 24.49
C VAL A 323 18.25 22.33 25.42
N VAL A 324 18.98 21.31 25.02
CA VAL A 324 20.00 20.64 25.86
C VAL A 324 21.19 21.56 26.15
N SER A 325 21.64 22.33 25.17
CA SER A 325 22.76 23.27 25.34
C SER A 325 22.36 24.62 25.92
N HIS A 326 21.07 24.85 26.19
CA HIS A 326 20.53 26.17 26.61
C HIS A 326 20.93 27.30 25.63
N ASP A 327 21.03 26.98 24.32
CA ASP A 327 21.38 27.93 23.28
C ASP A 327 20.17 28.80 22.90
N THR A 328 20.07 29.96 23.57
CA THR A 328 18.97 30.90 23.35
C THR A 328 19.03 31.57 21.96
N ALA A 329 20.21 31.70 21.36
CA ALA A 329 20.36 32.28 20.04
C ALA A 329 19.84 31.32 18.97
N LEU A 330 20.21 30.04 19.06
CA LEU A 330 19.69 28.99 18.19
C LEU A 330 18.17 28.81 18.37
N ALA A 331 17.67 28.80 19.62
CA ALA A 331 16.24 28.72 19.89
C ALA A 331 15.46 29.89 19.26
N LYS A 332 16.01 31.10 19.33
CA LYS A 332 15.41 32.27 18.69
C LYS A 332 15.42 32.16 17.15
N GLN A 333 16.55 31.75 16.57
CA GLN A 333 16.64 31.54 15.12
C GLN A 333 15.60 30.53 14.62
N LEU A 334 15.43 29.41 15.34
CA LEU A 334 14.42 28.42 15.02
C LEU A 334 12.99 29.03 15.14
N ALA A 335 12.70 29.77 16.20
CA ALA A 335 11.40 30.41 16.39
C ALA A 335 11.10 31.44 15.28
N ASP A 336 12.08 32.25 14.87
CA ASP A 336 11.93 33.21 13.78
C ASP A 336 11.62 32.50 12.43
N GLY A 337 12.22 31.33 12.17
CA GLY A 337 11.96 30.52 10.97
C GLY A 337 10.60 29.80 10.98
N LEU A 338 9.92 29.74 12.12
CA LEU A 338 8.65 29.00 12.22
C LEU A 338 7.54 29.65 11.40
N THR A 339 7.49 30.96 11.29
CA THR A 339 6.50 31.68 10.49
C THR A 339 6.59 31.32 9.01
N GLU A 340 7.80 31.22 8.47
CA GLU A 340 8.02 30.78 7.10
C GLU A 340 7.60 29.31 6.91
N THR A 341 7.95 28.45 7.85
CA THR A 341 7.57 27.03 7.83
C THR A 341 6.05 26.87 7.85
N ILE A 342 5.33 27.62 8.69
CA ILE A 342 3.85 27.63 8.74
C ILE A 342 3.28 28.07 7.39
N GLY A 343 3.81 29.12 6.79
CA GLY A 343 3.39 29.59 5.47
C GLY A 343 3.60 28.54 4.39
N ALA A 344 4.74 27.84 4.40
CA ALA A 344 5.02 26.75 3.46
C ALA A 344 4.08 25.55 3.65
N VAL A 345 3.77 25.17 4.88
CA VAL A 345 2.80 24.09 5.20
C VAL A 345 1.40 24.45 4.68
N GLU A 346 0.96 25.67 4.89
CA GLU A 346 -0.36 26.13 4.40
C GLU A 346 -0.41 26.16 2.86
N ALA A 347 0.65 26.59 2.21
CA ALA A 347 0.76 26.56 0.76
C ALA A 347 0.73 25.11 0.22
N LEU A 348 1.43 24.19 0.89
CA LEU A 348 1.38 22.75 0.57
C LEU A 348 -0.02 22.19 0.73
N ARG A 349 -0.72 22.52 1.82
CA ARG A 349 -2.11 22.11 2.06
C ARG A 349 -3.04 22.54 0.92
N LEU A 350 -2.92 23.78 0.48
CA LEU A 350 -3.73 24.31 -0.64
C LEU A 350 -3.39 23.61 -1.97
N ALA A 351 -2.12 23.38 -2.25
CA ALA A 351 -1.69 22.64 -3.44
C ALA A 351 -2.20 21.19 -3.42
N TRP A 352 -2.14 20.55 -2.26
CA TRP A 352 -2.65 19.18 -2.09
C TRP A 352 -4.17 19.10 -2.29
N LEU A 353 -4.91 20.04 -1.69
CA LEU A 353 -6.36 20.15 -1.90
C LEU A 353 -6.71 20.35 -3.39
N SER A 354 -5.96 21.21 -4.08
CA SER A 354 -6.14 21.44 -5.52
C SER A 354 -5.89 20.18 -6.33
N LEU A 355 -4.79 19.46 -6.04
CA LEU A 355 -4.44 18.20 -6.68
C LEU A 355 -5.49 17.11 -6.40
N TRP A 356 -5.96 17.02 -5.14
CA TRP A 356 -7.03 16.09 -4.75
C TRP A 356 -8.29 16.34 -5.58
N ASN A 357 -8.78 17.57 -5.62
CA ASN A 357 -9.99 17.92 -6.35
C ASN A 357 -9.88 17.71 -7.87
N ALA A 358 -8.66 17.76 -8.42
CA ALA A 358 -8.41 17.48 -9.83
C ALA A 358 -8.43 15.98 -10.17
N THR A 359 -8.14 15.11 -9.20
CA THR A 359 -7.92 13.67 -9.44
C THR A 359 -8.90 12.76 -8.69
N ASN A 360 -9.60 13.28 -7.71
CA ASN A 360 -10.54 12.53 -6.87
C ASN A 360 -11.89 13.25 -6.76
N LYS A 361 -12.87 12.57 -6.20
CA LYS A 361 -14.10 13.24 -5.73
C LYS A 361 -13.78 14.15 -4.53
N PRO A 362 -14.58 15.21 -4.28
CA PRO A 362 -14.30 16.19 -3.23
C PRO A 362 -14.22 15.61 -1.81
N HIS A 363 -14.87 14.49 -1.55
CA HIS A 363 -14.92 13.87 -0.23
C HIS A 363 -13.63 13.14 0.11
N GLY A 364 -13.24 13.15 1.39
CA GLY A 364 -12.15 12.36 1.93
C GLY A 364 -10.81 13.08 2.07
N PHE A 365 -10.75 14.38 1.75
CA PHE A 365 -9.52 15.17 1.97
C PHE A 365 -9.39 15.68 3.41
N GLU A 366 -10.41 15.67 4.21
CA GLU A 366 -10.52 16.27 5.57
C GLU A 366 -9.56 15.68 6.59
#